data_4bc055a44de9986d9bd2c675f5718d0b
#
_entry.id   4bc055a44de9986d9bd2c675f5718d0b
#
_cell.length_a   1.000
_cell.length_b   1.000
_cell.length_c   1.000
_cell.angle_alpha   90.00
_cell.angle_beta   90.00
_cell.angle_gamma   90.00
#
_symmetry.space_group_name_H-M   'P 1'
#
loop_
_entity.id
_entity.type
_entity.pdbx_description
1 polymer ?
#
loop_
_entity_poly.entity_id
_entity_poly.type
_entity_poly.pdbx_seq_one_letter_code
_entity_poly.pdbx_strand_id
1 'polypeptide(L)'
;MRNERNLKHNNNKIDAVFKKLKEEKRKAFIPFISIGDPDIETSFDIAKTLAENGADIIELGFPFSDPMADGKVIQRSYERALKNKISMEDALNFIKRLKTFKDVPVVLFTYYNPVFVMGEKFAEGAEEAGVEGVLVVDLPPEESGEFIKYIEDRNIYQIFLLAPTTDADRMRLVLSYAKGFVYYVSVTGVTGARKSLPETVKSNVTEIKKITNLPVGVGFGISSKEQAKDIAKCSDAIIIGSRIIQFIEDNINDKGLILKKIAEFSKDIRSVL
;
A
#
# COMPACT_ATOMS: atom_id res chain seq x y z
N MET A 1 -6.81 9.13 -34.24
CA MET A 1 -6.95 9.73 -32.87
C MET A 1 -6.75 8.75 -31.71
N ARG A 2 -6.19 7.53 -31.92
CA ARG A 2 -5.87 6.56 -30.84
C ARG A 2 -4.42 6.58 -30.36
N ASN A 3 -3.50 7.25 -31.06
CA ASN A 3 -2.07 7.17 -30.77
C ASN A 3 -1.51 8.25 -29.82
N GLU A 4 -2.20 9.36 -29.60
CA GLU A 4 -1.67 10.41 -28.73
C GLU A 4 -2.06 10.23 -27.25
N ARG A 5 -3.13 9.49 -26.95
CA ARG A 5 -3.51 9.14 -25.56
C ARG A 5 -2.57 8.13 -24.92
N ASN A 6 -1.95 7.25 -25.69
CA ASN A 6 -1.01 6.24 -25.17
C ASN A 6 0.36 6.78 -24.73
N LEU A 7 0.71 8.02 -25.10
CA LEU A 7 1.99 8.62 -24.73
C LEU A 7 1.99 9.32 -23.35
N LYS A 8 0.80 9.62 -22.79
CA LYS A 8 0.69 10.20 -21.44
C LYS A 8 0.77 9.16 -20.30
N HIS A 9 0.54 7.88 -20.58
CA HIS A 9 0.43 6.82 -19.57
C HIS A 9 1.77 6.17 -19.14
N ASN A 10 2.91 6.61 -19.67
CA ASN A 10 4.19 5.96 -19.41
C ASN A 10 5.01 6.60 -18.27
N ASN A 11 4.41 7.37 -17.37
CA ASN A 11 5.19 8.12 -16.37
C ASN A 11 4.57 8.11 -14.95
N ASN A 12 3.89 7.03 -14.56
CA ASN A 12 3.45 6.88 -13.16
C ASN A 12 4.68 6.67 -12.27
N LYS A 13 4.73 7.38 -11.14
CA LYS A 13 5.89 7.35 -10.24
C LYS A 13 6.12 5.98 -9.61
N ILE A 14 5.08 5.15 -9.48
CA ILE A 14 5.23 3.75 -9.03
C ILE A 14 6.14 2.99 -9.98
N ASP A 15 5.92 3.09 -11.30
CA ASP A 15 6.77 2.43 -12.30
C ASP A 15 8.21 2.96 -12.27
N ALA A 16 8.36 4.28 -12.12
CA ALA A 16 9.69 4.90 -12.02
C ALA A 16 10.47 4.40 -10.79
N VAL A 17 9.79 4.24 -9.64
CA VAL A 17 10.39 3.68 -8.41
C VAL A 17 10.84 2.24 -8.65
N PHE A 18 9.99 1.37 -9.17
CA PHE A 18 10.36 -0.02 -9.39
C PHE A 18 11.46 -0.18 -10.43
N LYS A 19 11.45 0.65 -11.49
CA LYS A 19 12.53 0.67 -12.48
C LYS A 19 13.87 1.05 -11.84
N LYS A 20 13.90 2.14 -11.08
CA LYS A 20 15.11 2.59 -10.36
C LYS A 20 15.62 1.53 -9.40
N LEU A 21 14.75 0.95 -8.58
CA LEU A 21 15.12 -0.08 -7.60
C LEU A 21 15.67 -1.35 -8.28
N LYS A 22 15.12 -1.73 -9.43
CA LYS A 22 15.64 -2.84 -10.22
C LYS A 22 17.07 -2.59 -10.73
N GLU A 23 17.34 -1.37 -11.21
CA GLU A 23 18.68 -0.95 -11.63
C GLU A 23 19.67 -0.96 -10.46
N GLU A 24 19.23 -0.52 -9.28
CA GLU A 24 20.01 -0.52 -8.03
C GLU A 24 20.10 -1.91 -7.36
N LYS A 25 19.42 -2.94 -7.90
CA LYS A 25 19.30 -4.30 -7.33
C LYS A 25 18.72 -4.30 -5.91
N ARG A 26 17.80 -3.41 -5.64
CA ARG A 26 17.13 -3.21 -4.36
C ARG A 26 15.65 -3.58 -4.45
N LYS A 27 15.02 -3.80 -3.28
CA LYS A 27 13.60 -4.07 -3.17
C LYS A 27 12.88 -2.87 -2.58
N ALA A 28 11.62 -2.67 -2.98
CA ALA A 28 10.81 -1.57 -2.44
C ALA A 28 10.41 -1.84 -0.99
N PHE A 29 10.46 -0.79 -0.17
CA PHE A 29 9.82 -0.75 1.15
C PHE A 29 8.53 0.07 1.05
N ILE A 30 7.40 -0.58 1.32
CA ILE A 30 6.06 0.00 1.26
C ILE A 30 5.42 -0.09 2.65
N PRO A 31 5.59 0.90 3.53
CA PRO A 31 4.89 0.96 4.80
C PRO A 31 3.43 1.37 4.62
N PHE A 32 2.55 0.79 5.46
CA PHE A 32 1.15 1.16 5.59
C PHE A 32 0.90 1.85 6.93
N ILE A 33 0.12 2.93 6.92
CA ILE A 33 -0.47 3.56 8.10
C ILE A 33 -1.92 3.96 7.84
N SER A 34 -2.73 4.07 8.91
CA SER A 34 -4.08 4.61 8.83
C SER A 34 -4.06 6.13 8.98
N ILE A 35 -4.67 6.87 8.06
CA ILE A 35 -4.83 8.33 8.16
C ILE A 35 -5.67 8.63 9.40
N GLY A 36 -5.18 9.53 10.26
CA GLY A 36 -5.88 9.95 11.47
C GLY A 36 -5.69 9.02 12.67
N ASP A 37 -4.78 8.04 12.64
CA ASP A 37 -4.45 7.18 13.78
C ASP A 37 -3.11 7.60 14.44
N PRO A 38 -3.07 8.01 15.70
CA PRO A 38 -4.18 8.22 16.65
C PRO A 38 -4.94 9.54 16.42
N ASP A 39 -4.35 10.49 15.72
CA ASP A 39 -4.90 11.77 15.28
C ASP A 39 -4.25 12.19 13.95
N ILE A 40 -4.82 13.23 13.31
CA ILE A 40 -4.40 13.65 11.96
C ILE A 40 -2.94 14.16 11.93
N GLU A 41 -2.51 14.94 12.93
CA GLU A 41 -1.18 15.52 12.96
C GLU A 41 -0.12 14.49 13.36
N THR A 42 -0.45 13.57 14.27
CA THR A 42 0.46 12.49 14.61
C THR A 42 0.64 11.53 13.45
N SER A 43 -0.45 11.13 12.77
CA SER A 43 -0.37 10.28 11.58
C SER A 43 0.41 10.96 10.44
N PHE A 44 0.29 12.29 10.31
CA PHE A 44 1.07 13.05 9.34
C PHE A 44 2.57 13.03 9.66
N ASP A 45 2.97 13.24 10.91
CA ASP A 45 4.38 13.16 11.32
C ASP A 45 4.93 11.73 11.19
N ILE A 46 4.10 10.71 11.37
CA ILE A 46 4.47 9.31 11.08
C ILE A 46 4.74 9.13 9.58
N ALA A 47 3.85 9.61 8.70
CA ALA A 47 4.05 9.55 7.26
C ALA A 47 5.34 10.24 6.81
N LYS A 48 5.64 11.43 7.37
CA LYS A 48 6.91 12.12 7.15
C LYS A 48 8.10 11.28 7.60
N THR A 49 8.02 10.72 8.81
CA THR A 49 9.09 9.88 9.36
C THR A 49 9.37 8.67 8.47
N LEU A 50 8.33 8.01 7.96
CA LEU A 50 8.47 6.91 7.00
C LEU A 50 9.13 7.36 5.70
N ALA A 51 8.66 8.49 5.14
CA ALA A 51 9.23 9.05 3.92
C ALA A 51 10.71 9.41 4.07
N GLU A 52 11.13 9.97 5.22
CA GLU A 52 12.52 10.33 5.50
C GLU A 52 13.42 9.12 5.76
N ASN A 53 12.86 8.01 6.25
CA ASN A 53 13.63 6.84 6.69
C ASN A 53 13.53 5.64 5.74
N GLY A 54 13.25 5.88 4.45
CA GLY A 54 13.50 4.89 3.41
C GLY A 54 12.26 4.23 2.82
N ALA A 55 11.05 4.73 3.07
CA ALA A 55 9.88 4.33 2.30
C ALA A 55 10.07 4.71 0.82
N ASP A 56 9.88 3.75 -0.07
CA ASP A 56 9.93 3.96 -1.52
C ASP A 56 8.54 4.31 -2.08
N ILE A 57 7.48 3.77 -1.47
CA ILE A 57 6.07 4.06 -1.70
C ILE A 57 5.41 4.06 -0.32
N ILE A 58 4.36 4.86 -0.08
CA ILE A 58 3.61 4.82 1.18
C ILE A 58 2.17 4.42 0.90
N GLU A 59 1.67 3.40 1.60
CA GLU A 59 0.25 3.07 1.64
C GLU A 59 -0.43 3.85 2.76
N LEU A 60 -1.48 4.59 2.41
CA LEU A 60 -2.29 5.38 3.32
C LEU A 60 -3.70 4.82 3.39
N GLY A 61 -4.05 4.20 4.53
CA GLY A 61 -5.36 3.65 4.76
C GLY A 61 -6.39 4.73 5.11
N PHE A 62 -7.44 4.81 4.29
CA PHE A 62 -8.63 5.59 4.64
C PHE A 62 -9.46 4.81 5.65
N PRO A 63 -9.77 5.34 6.85
CA PRO A 63 -10.48 4.61 7.88
C PRO A 63 -11.91 4.27 7.43
N PHE A 64 -12.30 3.02 7.64
CA PHE A 64 -13.61 2.50 7.26
C PHE A 64 -14.26 1.78 8.45
N SER A 65 -15.61 1.88 8.57
CA SER A 65 -16.35 1.33 9.71
C SER A 65 -16.46 -0.20 9.70
N ASP A 66 -16.42 -0.80 8.50
CA ASP A 66 -16.68 -2.23 8.31
C ASP A 66 -15.50 -2.93 7.60
N PRO A 67 -14.29 -2.90 8.17
CA PRO A 67 -13.05 -3.31 7.49
C PRO A 67 -12.89 -4.83 7.50
N MET A 68 -13.82 -5.53 6.82
CA MET A 68 -13.93 -7.00 6.84
C MET A 68 -12.72 -7.75 6.28
N ALA A 69 -11.95 -7.11 5.40
CA ALA A 69 -10.76 -7.71 4.80
C ALA A 69 -9.50 -7.51 5.65
N ASP A 70 -9.55 -6.65 6.67
CA ASP A 70 -8.40 -6.26 7.45
C ASP A 70 -8.21 -7.12 8.71
N GLY A 71 -6.95 -7.30 9.08
CA GLY A 71 -6.59 -7.96 10.35
C GLY A 71 -6.89 -7.06 11.56
N LYS A 72 -7.06 -7.69 12.73
CA LYS A 72 -7.47 -7.03 14.00
C LYS A 72 -6.65 -5.77 14.36
N VAL A 73 -5.36 -5.75 14.03
CA VAL A 73 -4.49 -4.59 14.33
C VAL A 73 -4.89 -3.39 13.47
N ILE A 74 -5.14 -3.61 12.18
CA ILE A 74 -5.60 -2.56 11.26
C ILE A 74 -7.02 -2.11 11.63
N GLN A 75 -7.92 -3.04 11.93
CA GLN A 75 -9.29 -2.72 12.39
C GLN A 75 -9.26 -1.76 13.59
N ARG A 76 -8.45 -2.05 14.62
CA ARG A 76 -8.31 -1.14 15.78
C ARG A 76 -7.73 0.23 15.42
N SER A 77 -6.82 0.31 14.44
CA SER A 77 -6.34 1.60 13.97
C SER A 77 -7.43 2.42 13.27
N TYR A 78 -8.28 1.76 12.48
CA TYR A 78 -9.45 2.42 11.88
C TYR A 78 -10.47 2.86 12.94
N GLU A 79 -10.74 2.04 13.96
CA GLU A 79 -11.61 2.43 15.08
C GLU A 79 -11.09 3.69 15.81
N ARG A 80 -9.78 3.85 15.96
CA ARG A 80 -9.18 5.05 16.56
C ARG A 80 -9.30 6.26 15.62
N ALA A 81 -8.98 6.06 14.35
CA ALA A 81 -9.03 7.11 13.33
C ALA A 81 -10.47 7.62 13.09
N LEU A 82 -11.48 6.75 13.09
CA LEU A 82 -12.89 7.12 12.93
C LEU A 82 -13.41 8.06 14.04
N LYS A 83 -12.82 8.00 15.24
CA LYS A 83 -13.16 8.97 16.31
C LYS A 83 -12.82 10.41 15.92
N ASN A 84 -11.84 10.57 15.04
CA ASN A 84 -11.40 11.88 14.51
C ASN A 84 -12.24 12.34 13.32
N LYS A 85 -13.28 11.58 12.91
CA LYS A 85 -14.23 11.93 11.85
C LYS A 85 -13.56 12.32 10.52
N ILE A 86 -12.51 11.60 10.13
CA ILE A 86 -11.75 11.86 8.90
C ILE A 86 -12.65 11.65 7.67
N SER A 87 -12.83 12.68 6.88
CA SER A 87 -13.50 12.63 5.58
C SER A 87 -12.51 12.22 4.47
N MET A 88 -13.02 11.82 3.30
CA MET A 88 -12.16 11.57 2.14
C MET A 88 -11.43 12.85 1.69
N GLU A 89 -12.07 14.01 1.82
CA GLU A 89 -11.42 15.29 1.54
C GLU A 89 -10.24 15.55 2.49
N ASP A 90 -10.39 15.26 3.79
CA ASP A 90 -9.27 15.35 4.75
C ASP A 90 -8.13 14.41 4.36
N ALA A 91 -8.45 13.19 3.92
CA ALA A 91 -7.46 12.22 3.47
C ALA A 91 -6.71 12.69 2.21
N LEU A 92 -7.41 13.26 1.24
CA LEU A 92 -6.79 13.81 0.03
C LEU A 92 -5.94 15.05 0.36
N ASN A 93 -6.39 15.92 1.25
CA ASN A 93 -5.60 17.05 1.74
C ASN A 93 -4.35 16.58 2.51
N PHE A 94 -4.45 15.52 3.30
CA PHE A 94 -3.30 14.89 3.96
C PHE A 94 -2.25 14.43 2.93
N ILE A 95 -2.68 13.75 1.87
CA ILE A 95 -1.79 13.29 0.80
C ILE A 95 -1.13 14.48 0.10
N LYS A 96 -1.89 15.49 -0.29
CA LYS A 96 -1.38 16.72 -0.92
C LYS A 96 -0.32 17.40 -0.06
N ARG A 97 -0.56 17.49 1.23
CA ARG A 97 0.39 18.04 2.21
C ARG A 97 1.66 17.19 2.30
N LEU A 98 1.54 15.85 2.30
CA LEU A 98 2.69 14.94 2.30
C LEU A 98 3.54 15.09 1.02
N LYS A 99 2.90 15.20 -0.13
CA LYS A 99 3.58 15.42 -1.43
C LYS A 99 4.35 16.75 -1.46
N THR A 100 3.84 17.78 -0.81
CA THR A 100 4.56 19.07 -0.67
C THR A 100 5.80 18.92 0.21
N PHE A 101 5.75 18.07 1.23
CA PHE A 101 6.90 17.80 2.10
C PHE A 101 7.95 16.92 1.42
N LYS A 102 7.52 15.82 0.81
CA LYS A 102 8.37 14.88 0.08
C LYS A 102 7.60 14.18 -1.02
N ASP A 103 8.12 14.23 -2.24
CA ASP A 103 7.48 13.61 -3.39
C ASP A 103 7.71 12.09 -3.43
N VAL A 104 7.16 11.39 -2.42
CA VAL A 104 7.10 9.93 -2.36
C VAL A 104 5.80 9.44 -2.99
N PRO A 105 5.79 8.40 -3.84
CA PRO A 105 4.55 7.83 -4.36
C PRO A 105 3.62 7.34 -3.25
N VAL A 106 2.33 7.59 -3.44
CA VAL A 106 1.28 7.22 -2.49
C VAL A 106 0.29 6.27 -3.14
N VAL A 107 -0.02 5.18 -2.44
CA VAL A 107 -1.16 4.31 -2.72
C VAL A 107 -2.23 4.56 -1.65
N LEU A 108 -3.39 5.04 -2.05
CA LEU A 108 -4.53 5.16 -1.15
C LEU A 108 -5.21 3.78 -1.02
N PHE A 109 -5.21 3.26 0.20
CA PHE A 109 -5.84 1.98 0.54
C PHE A 109 -7.24 2.26 1.10
N THR A 110 -8.29 1.72 0.50
CA THR A 110 -9.67 2.02 0.86
C THR A 110 -10.63 0.86 0.56
N TYR A 111 -11.87 1.01 0.96
CA TYR A 111 -13.02 0.21 0.54
C TYR A 111 -13.79 0.94 -0.56
N TYR A 112 -14.66 0.23 -1.28
CA TYR A 112 -15.32 0.80 -2.45
C TYR A 112 -16.37 1.85 -2.11
N ASN A 113 -17.14 1.65 -1.05
CA ASN A 113 -18.23 2.56 -0.71
C ASN A 113 -17.83 4.04 -0.59
N PRO A 114 -16.75 4.43 0.11
CA PRO A 114 -16.29 5.83 0.16
C PRO A 114 -15.97 6.41 -1.22
N VAL A 115 -15.39 5.60 -2.10
CA VAL A 115 -15.04 6.00 -3.47
C VAL A 115 -16.27 6.09 -4.36
N PHE A 116 -17.15 5.10 -4.27
CA PHE A 116 -18.39 5.03 -5.04
C PHE A 116 -19.30 6.23 -4.78
N VAL A 117 -19.44 6.65 -3.52
CA VAL A 117 -20.27 7.81 -3.15
C VAL A 117 -19.73 9.11 -3.77
N MET A 118 -18.43 9.26 -3.91
CA MET A 118 -17.83 10.43 -4.56
C MET A 118 -17.86 10.36 -6.10
N GLY A 119 -17.88 9.15 -6.66
CA GLY A 119 -17.83 8.94 -8.11
C GLY A 119 -16.60 9.58 -8.75
N GLU A 120 -16.80 10.27 -9.87
CA GLU A 120 -15.71 10.90 -10.62
C GLU A 120 -14.95 11.98 -9.83
N LYS A 121 -15.61 12.67 -8.89
CA LYS A 121 -14.99 13.67 -8.02
C LYS A 121 -13.86 13.08 -7.15
N PHE A 122 -13.96 11.78 -6.82
CA PHE A 122 -12.86 11.09 -6.15
C PHE A 122 -11.60 11.10 -7.01
N ALA A 123 -11.72 10.74 -8.29
CA ALA A 123 -10.59 10.67 -9.20
C ALA A 123 -9.97 12.04 -9.46
N GLU A 124 -10.77 13.09 -9.55
CA GLU A 124 -10.32 14.50 -9.65
C GLU A 124 -9.52 14.91 -8.41
N GLY A 125 -10.09 14.69 -7.22
CA GLY A 125 -9.41 15.02 -5.97
C GLY A 125 -8.14 14.18 -5.73
N ALA A 126 -8.14 12.92 -6.14
CA ALA A 126 -6.97 12.04 -6.04
C ALA A 126 -5.84 12.49 -6.96
N GLU A 127 -6.15 12.92 -8.19
CA GLU A 127 -5.18 13.52 -9.12
C GLU A 127 -4.58 14.81 -8.54
N GLU A 128 -5.42 15.72 -8.05
CA GLU A 128 -4.97 16.98 -7.44
C GLU A 128 -4.13 16.76 -6.17
N ALA A 129 -4.43 15.72 -5.40
CA ALA A 129 -3.66 15.34 -4.23
C ALA A 129 -2.32 14.65 -4.57
N GLY A 130 -2.15 14.19 -5.82
CA GLY A 130 -0.96 13.48 -6.26
C GLY A 130 -0.94 12.01 -5.86
N VAL A 131 -2.10 11.35 -5.84
CA VAL A 131 -2.21 9.89 -5.64
C VAL A 131 -1.71 9.19 -6.90
N GLU A 132 -0.82 8.23 -6.77
CA GLU A 132 -0.33 7.42 -7.90
C GLU A 132 -1.02 6.06 -8.02
N GLY A 133 -1.57 5.55 -6.93
CA GLY A 133 -2.30 4.29 -6.94
C GLY A 133 -3.45 4.28 -5.94
N VAL A 134 -4.46 3.48 -6.23
CA VAL A 134 -5.57 3.21 -5.31
C VAL A 134 -5.73 1.70 -5.18
N LEU A 135 -5.76 1.21 -3.96
CA LEU A 135 -6.11 -0.17 -3.66
C LEU A 135 -7.49 -0.19 -3.03
N VAL A 136 -8.47 -0.72 -3.77
CA VAL A 136 -9.85 -0.88 -3.29
C VAL A 136 -10.05 -2.35 -2.97
N VAL A 137 -10.13 -2.66 -1.66
CA VAL A 137 -10.01 -4.04 -1.15
C VAL A 137 -11.14 -4.95 -1.60
N ASP A 138 -12.35 -4.39 -1.69
CA ASP A 138 -13.60 -5.08 -1.98
C ASP A 138 -14.12 -4.84 -3.42
N LEU A 139 -13.27 -4.29 -4.33
CA LEU A 139 -13.63 -4.06 -5.73
C LEU A 139 -12.84 -5.02 -6.64
N PRO A 140 -13.45 -6.13 -7.08
CA PRO A 140 -12.80 -7.08 -7.97
C PRO A 140 -12.69 -6.53 -9.42
N PRO A 141 -11.77 -7.08 -10.25
CA PRO A 141 -11.55 -6.59 -11.62
C PRO A 141 -12.81 -6.51 -12.48
N GLU A 142 -13.71 -7.48 -12.34
CA GLU A 142 -14.93 -7.58 -13.14
C GLU A 142 -15.91 -6.43 -12.89
N GLU A 143 -15.88 -5.87 -11.68
CA GLU A 143 -16.76 -4.79 -11.25
C GLU A 143 -16.08 -3.43 -11.31
N SER A 144 -14.76 -3.42 -11.54
CA SER A 144 -13.95 -2.19 -11.46
C SER A 144 -13.97 -1.35 -12.75
N GLY A 145 -14.65 -1.78 -13.81
CA GLY A 145 -14.54 -1.18 -15.13
C GLY A 145 -14.92 0.31 -15.20
N GLU A 146 -15.92 0.74 -14.45
CA GLU A 146 -16.31 2.16 -14.39
C GLU A 146 -15.29 2.96 -13.55
N PHE A 147 -14.91 2.45 -12.40
CA PHE A 147 -13.92 3.07 -11.54
C PHE A 147 -12.56 3.22 -12.23
N ILE A 148 -12.09 2.17 -12.90
CA ILE A 148 -10.82 2.21 -13.64
C ILE A 148 -10.82 3.32 -14.69
N LYS A 149 -11.92 3.54 -15.41
CA LYS A 149 -12.00 4.62 -16.42
C LYS A 149 -11.74 5.99 -15.79
N TYR A 150 -12.29 6.25 -14.62
CA TYR A 150 -12.11 7.54 -13.96
C TYR A 150 -10.67 7.78 -13.51
N ILE A 151 -9.99 6.75 -12.99
CA ILE A 151 -8.65 6.90 -12.43
C ILE A 151 -7.55 6.76 -13.49
N GLU A 152 -7.71 5.91 -14.50
CA GLU A 152 -6.70 5.70 -15.54
C GLU A 152 -6.49 6.91 -16.41
N ASP A 153 -7.54 7.64 -16.79
CA ASP A 153 -7.42 8.90 -17.55
C ASP A 153 -6.58 9.96 -16.80
N ARG A 154 -6.41 9.78 -15.47
CA ARG A 154 -5.61 10.63 -14.57
C ARG A 154 -4.27 10.01 -14.16
N ASN A 155 -3.84 8.96 -14.86
CA ASN A 155 -2.59 8.24 -14.57
C ASN A 155 -2.51 7.67 -13.14
N ILE A 156 -3.64 7.31 -12.56
CA ILE A 156 -3.74 6.64 -11.26
C ILE A 156 -3.99 5.14 -11.52
N TYR A 157 -3.25 4.26 -10.85
CA TYR A 157 -3.36 2.83 -11.02
C TYR A 157 -4.28 2.20 -9.97
N GLN A 158 -5.18 1.30 -10.37
CA GLN A 158 -5.79 0.39 -9.42
C GLN A 158 -4.81 -0.74 -9.11
N ILE A 159 -4.44 -0.86 -7.83
CA ILE A 159 -3.59 -1.95 -7.34
C ILE A 159 -4.47 -3.11 -6.92
N PHE A 160 -4.18 -4.30 -7.44
CA PHE A 160 -4.96 -5.49 -7.17
C PHE A 160 -4.28 -6.45 -6.20
N LEU A 161 -5.12 -7.14 -5.42
CA LEU A 161 -4.72 -8.15 -4.45
C LEU A 161 -4.76 -9.55 -5.06
N LEU A 162 -3.76 -10.35 -4.73
CA LEU A 162 -3.76 -11.81 -4.90
C LEU A 162 -3.60 -12.48 -3.52
N ALA A 163 -4.31 -13.56 -3.30
CA ALA A 163 -4.28 -14.35 -2.06
C ALA A 163 -3.80 -15.78 -2.33
N PRO A 164 -3.37 -16.54 -1.30
CA PRO A 164 -2.99 -17.93 -1.47
C PRO A 164 -4.10 -18.84 -2.03
N THR A 165 -5.35 -18.42 -1.88
CA THR A 165 -6.53 -19.11 -2.38
C THR A 165 -6.89 -18.74 -3.82
N THR A 166 -6.18 -17.80 -4.44
CA THR A 166 -6.41 -17.38 -5.83
C THR A 166 -5.95 -18.48 -6.77
N ASP A 167 -6.87 -19.07 -7.52
CA ASP A 167 -6.55 -20.06 -8.55
C ASP A 167 -5.88 -19.43 -9.79
N ALA A 168 -5.40 -20.27 -10.70
CA ALA A 168 -4.63 -19.82 -11.86
C ALA A 168 -5.45 -18.97 -12.84
N ASP A 169 -6.73 -19.26 -13.04
CA ASP A 169 -7.58 -18.52 -13.97
C ASP A 169 -7.95 -17.16 -13.38
N ARG A 170 -8.29 -17.13 -12.08
CA ARG A 170 -8.50 -15.90 -11.35
C ARG A 170 -7.25 -15.02 -11.32
N MET A 171 -6.08 -15.63 -11.14
CA MET A 171 -4.80 -14.92 -11.17
C MET A 171 -4.57 -14.27 -12.54
N ARG A 172 -4.78 -14.99 -13.66
CA ARG A 172 -4.65 -14.42 -15.02
C ARG A 172 -5.60 -13.25 -15.22
N LEU A 173 -6.85 -13.38 -14.78
CA LEU A 173 -7.84 -12.32 -14.89
C LEU A 173 -7.39 -11.06 -14.13
N VAL A 174 -7.04 -11.19 -12.85
CA VAL A 174 -6.57 -10.07 -12.04
C VAL A 174 -5.35 -9.41 -12.67
N LEU A 175 -4.38 -10.21 -13.11
CA LEU A 175 -3.15 -9.72 -13.73
C LEU A 175 -3.37 -9.01 -15.07
N SER A 176 -4.44 -9.32 -15.78
CA SER A 176 -4.79 -8.64 -17.05
C SER A 176 -5.26 -7.18 -16.85
N TYR A 177 -5.72 -6.83 -15.64
CA TYR A 177 -6.10 -5.47 -15.24
C TYR A 177 -5.01 -4.75 -14.45
N ALA A 178 -4.07 -5.48 -13.87
CA ALA A 178 -3.09 -4.93 -12.93
C ALA A 178 -2.09 -3.99 -13.64
N LYS A 179 -1.73 -2.90 -12.93
CA LYS A 179 -0.69 -1.93 -13.29
C LYS A 179 0.17 -1.61 -12.08
N GLY A 180 1.34 -1.02 -12.30
CA GLY A 180 2.27 -0.65 -11.24
C GLY A 180 2.91 -1.84 -10.54
N PHE A 181 2.18 -2.49 -9.65
CA PHE A 181 2.61 -3.73 -8.99
C PHE A 181 1.42 -4.59 -8.58
N VAL A 182 1.68 -5.85 -8.27
CA VAL A 182 0.71 -6.79 -7.73
C VAL A 182 0.94 -6.95 -6.25
N TYR A 183 -0.10 -6.82 -5.45
CA TYR A 183 -0.04 -7.02 -4.01
C TYR A 183 -0.41 -8.48 -3.67
N TYR A 184 0.55 -9.27 -3.23
CA TYR A 184 0.29 -10.61 -2.72
C TYR A 184 0.10 -10.57 -1.19
N VAL A 185 -1.14 -10.83 -0.74
CA VAL A 185 -1.49 -10.89 0.68
C VAL A 185 -1.45 -12.34 1.14
N SER A 186 -0.59 -12.66 2.08
CA SER A 186 -0.64 -13.97 2.71
C SER A 186 -1.67 -13.98 3.84
N VAL A 187 -2.72 -14.76 3.69
CA VAL A 187 -3.83 -14.92 4.67
C VAL A 187 -3.37 -15.62 5.97
N THR A 188 -2.15 -16.05 6.07
CA THR A 188 -1.63 -16.67 7.29
C THR A 188 -1.25 -15.63 8.36
N GLY A 189 -2.06 -14.55 8.47
CA GLY A 189 -2.05 -13.60 9.57
C GLY A 189 -2.49 -14.21 10.90
N VAL A 190 -1.99 -15.38 11.25
CA VAL A 190 -1.98 -15.81 12.64
C VAL A 190 -0.75 -15.14 13.26
N THR A 191 -1.01 -14.13 14.05
CA THR A 191 -0.08 -13.46 14.95
C THR A 191 0.72 -14.49 15.77
N GLY A 192 1.86 -14.90 15.24
CA GLY A 192 2.80 -15.76 15.91
C GLY A 192 4.15 -15.64 15.23
N ALA A 193 5.18 -15.29 15.98
CA ALA A 193 6.54 -15.12 15.51
C ALA A 193 7.07 -16.41 14.84
N ARG A 194 6.78 -16.58 13.54
CA ARG A 194 7.42 -17.60 12.73
C ARG A 194 8.83 -17.14 12.38
N LYS A 195 9.81 -17.99 12.63
CA LYS A 195 11.23 -17.69 12.39
C LYS A 195 11.63 -17.74 10.90
N SER A 196 10.76 -18.23 10.00
CA SER A 196 11.08 -18.40 8.56
C SER A 196 9.87 -18.10 7.68
N LEU A 197 10.14 -17.69 6.44
CA LEU A 197 9.16 -17.53 5.39
C LEU A 197 8.52 -18.90 5.07
N PRO A 198 7.19 -19.03 5.08
CA PRO A 198 6.55 -20.25 4.60
C PRO A 198 6.93 -20.54 3.13
N GLU A 199 7.31 -21.76 2.82
CA GLU A 199 7.61 -22.17 1.43
C GLU A 199 6.43 -21.89 0.48
N THR A 200 5.20 -21.89 0.99
CA THR A 200 3.98 -21.55 0.24
C THR A 200 4.00 -20.10 -0.29
N VAL A 201 4.52 -19.14 0.47
CA VAL A 201 4.63 -17.74 0.00
C VAL A 201 5.61 -17.66 -1.16
N LYS A 202 6.76 -18.30 -1.02
CA LYS A 202 7.80 -18.33 -2.05
C LYS A 202 7.33 -19.02 -3.33
N SER A 203 6.64 -20.16 -3.18
CA SER A 203 6.03 -20.88 -4.31
C SER A 203 5.01 -20.00 -5.04
N ASN A 204 4.07 -19.38 -4.32
CA ASN A 204 3.02 -18.57 -4.92
C ASN A 204 3.57 -17.32 -5.62
N VAL A 205 4.55 -16.62 -5.01
CA VAL A 205 5.23 -15.49 -5.68
C VAL A 205 5.94 -15.95 -6.95
N THR A 206 6.55 -17.13 -6.94
CA THR A 206 7.19 -17.71 -8.14
C THR A 206 6.16 -17.98 -9.22
N GLU A 207 4.98 -18.53 -8.90
CA GLU A 207 3.91 -18.75 -9.88
C GLU A 207 3.37 -17.44 -10.45
N ILE A 208 3.15 -16.42 -9.62
CA ILE A 208 2.74 -15.08 -10.09
C ILE A 208 3.75 -14.54 -11.09
N LYS A 209 5.04 -14.62 -10.77
CA LYS A 209 6.13 -14.12 -11.65
C LYS A 209 6.31 -14.89 -12.97
N LYS A 210 5.74 -16.09 -13.10
CA LYS A 210 5.68 -16.80 -14.40
C LYS A 210 4.62 -16.22 -15.34
N ILE A 211 3.58 -15.56 -14.78
CA ILE A 211 2.43 -15.06 -15.55
C ILE A 211 2.60 -13.58 -15.87
N THR A 212 3.27 -12.80 -15.02
CA THR A 212 3.43 -11.35 -15.20
C THR A 212 4.85 -10.87 -15.04
N ASN A 213 5.18 -9.77 -15.72
CA ASN A 213 6.42 -9.01 -15.53
C ASN A 213 6.25 -7.86 -14.51
N LEU A 214 5.06 -7.65 -13.97
CA LEU A 214 4.82 -6.64 -12.94
C LEU A 214 5.59 -6.99 -11.66
N PRO A 215 6.10 -5.98 -10.94
CA PRO A 215 6.65 -6.19 -9.62
C PRO A 215 5.65 -6.85 -8.67
N VAL A 216 6.11 -7.73 -7.81
CA VAL A 216 5.26 -8.41 -6.80
C VAL A 216 5.63 -7.92 -5.42
N GLY A 217 4.73 -7.19 -4.78
CA GLY A 217 4.82 -6.78 -3.39
C GLY A 217 4.20 -7.83 -2.47
N VAL A 218 4.88 -8.14 -1.37
CA VAL A 218 4.38 -9.13 -0.40
C VAL A 218 4.06 -8.48 0.94
N GLY A 219 2.79 -8.58 1.35
CA GLY A 219 2.30 -8.25 2.68
C GLY A 219 2.10 -9.52 3.52
N PHE A 220 2.95 -9.71 4.52
CA PHE A 220 2.99 -10.96 5.29
C PHE A 220 3.30 -10.71 6.78
N GLY A 221 2.52 -9.94 7.50
CA GLY A 221 2.75 -9.80 8.96
C GLY A 221 4.23 -9.63 9.35
N ILE A 222 5.02 -8.98 8.49
CA ILE A 222 6.46 -8.79 8.66
C ILE A 222 6.68 -7.89 9.88
N SER A 223 7.45 -8.39 10.83
CA SER A 223 7.66 -7.71 12.10
C SER A 223 9.14 -7.55 12.45
N SER A 224 10.05 -8.13 11.65
CA SER A 224 11.49 -8.06 11.87
C SER A 224 12.30 -7.92 10.57
N LYS A 225 13.52 -7.45 10.73
CA LYS A 225 14.53 -7.32 9.69
C LYS A 225 14.83 -8.66 8.98
N GLU A 226 14.92 -9.74 9.76
CA GLU A 226 15.22 -11.08 9.26
C GLU A 226 14.10 -11.59 8.34
N GLN A 227 12.85 -11.38 8.74
CA GLN A 227 11.69 -11.72 7.91
C GLN A 227 11.67 -10.90 6.62
N ALA A 228 11.92 -9.59 6.70
CA ALA A 228 12.01 -8.73 5.52
C ALA A 228 13.09 -9.21 4.55
N LYS A 229 14.28 -9.53 5.06
CA LYS A 229 15.39 -10.08 4.28
C LYS A 229 15.04 -11.39 3.57
N ASP A 230 14.29 -12.26 4.25
CA ASP A 230 13.87 -13.54 3.67
C ASP A 230 12.84 -13.35 2.54
N ILE A 231 11.83 -12.50 2.76
CA ILE A 231 10.81 -12.22 1.75
C ILE A 231 11.41 -11.48 0.55
N ALA A 232 12.37 -10.60 0.76
CA ALA A 232 13.08 -9.87 -0.29
C ALA A 232 13.79 -10.79 -1.30
N LYS A 233 14.09 -12.05 -0.94
CA LYS A 233 14.71 -13.02 -1.86
C LYS A 233 13.77 -13.45 -3.00
N CYS A 234 12.46 -13.40 -2.80
CA CYS A 234 11.48 -13.83 -3.81
C CYS A 234 10.58 -12.69 -4.32
N SER A 235 10.42 -11.60 -3.59
CA SER A 235 9.54 -10.47 -3.93
C SER A 235 10.31 -9.28 -4.52
N ASP A 236 9.57 -8.28 -5.01
CA ASP A 236 10.10 -7.00 -5.50
C ASP A 236 9.79 -5.85 -4.55
N ALA A 237 8.83 -6.05 -3.64
CA ALA A 237 8.50 -5.12 -2.57
C ALA A 237 8.11 -5.85 -1.29
N ILE A 238 8.36 -5.19 -0.16
CA ILE A 238 7.96 -5.61 1.18
C ILE A 238 6.93 -4.61 1.68
N ILE A 239 5.74 -5.10 2.05
CA ILE A 239 4.64 -4.26 2.52
C ILE A 239 4.43 -4.53 4.00
N ILE A 240 4.49 -3.49 4.84
CA ILE A 240 4.45 -3.61 6.30
C ILE A 240 3.44 -2.63 6.88
N GLY A 241 2.34 -3.16 7.42
CA GLY A 241 1.32 -2.38 8.12
C GLY A 241 1.25 -2.69 9.60
N SER A 242 0.82 -3.89 9.94
CA SER A 242 0.48 -4.25 11.33
C SER A 242 1.57 -3.96 12.37
N ARG A 243 2.85 -4.12 12.01
CA ARG A 243 3.96 -3.83 12.92
C ARG A 243 4.10 -2.34 13.20
N ILE A 244 3.90 -1.50 12.18
CA ILE A 244 3.94 -0.04 12.32
C ILE A 244 2.76 0.43 13.17
N ILE A 245 1.56 -0.06 12.89
CA ILE A 245 0.37 0.23 13.69
C ILE A 245 0.54 -0.24 15.15
N GLN A 246 1.23 -1.37 15.39
CA GLN A 246 1.51 -1.83 16.74
C GLN A 246 2.42 -0.85 17.51
N PHE A 247 3.42 -0.23 16.86
CA PHE A 247 4.21 0.81 17.51
C PHE A 247 3.38 2.02 17.93
N ILE A 248 2.37 2.38 17.13
CA ILE A 248 1.43 3.46 17.46
C ILE A 248 0.59 3.04 18.67
N GLU A 249 -0.02 1.87 18.63
CA GLU A 249 -0.91 1.35 19.66
C GLU A 249 -0.19 1.20 21.02
N ASP A 250 1.01 0.62 21.02
CA ASP A 250 1.80 0.38 22.23
C ASP A 250 2.30 1.68 22.89
N ASN A 251 2.33 2.80 22.17
CA ASN A 251 2.92 4.06 22.66
C ASN A 251 2.00 5.25 22.42
N ILE A 252 0.70 5.04 22.41
CA ILE A 252 -0.32 5.98 21.91
C ILE A 252 -0.26 7.38 22.55
N ASN A 253 0.22 7.47 23.79
CA ASN A 253 0.35 8.72 24.55
C ASN A 253 1.75 9.37 24.44
N ASP A 254 2.66 8.79 23.67
CA ASP A 254 4.04 9.28 23.49
C ASP A 254 4.41 9.36 22.00
N LYS A 255 4.01 10.46 21.37
CA LYS A 255 4.32 10.74 19.97
C LYS A 255 5.82 10.66 19.66
N GLY A 256 6.68 11.17 20.57
CA GLY A 256 8.13 11.14 20.36
C GLY A 256 8.66 9.71 20.27
N LEU A 257 8.17 8.83 21.14
CA LEU A 257 8.55 7.42 21.17
C LEU A 257 8.00 6.67 19.94
N ILE A 258 6.77 6.98 19.50
CA ILE A 258 6.19 6.43 18.24
C ILE A 258 7.13 6.73 17.07
N LEU A 259 7.44 8.01 16.86
CA LEU A 259 8.26 8.45 15.72
C LEU A 259 9.66 7.84 15.78
N LYS A 260 10.28 7.79 16.96
CA LYS A 260 11.59 7.17 17.16
C LYS A 260 11.58 5.69 16.77
N LYS A 261 10.63 4.90 17.29
CA LYS A 261 10.51 3.46 17.00
C LYS A 261 10.26 3.19 15.51
N ILE A 262 9.41 3.98 14.86
CA ILE A 262 9.13 3.86 13.45
C ILE A 262 10.36 4.20 12.61
N ALA A 263 11.10 5.26 12.97
CA ALA A 263 12.32 5.63 12.26
C ALA A 263 13.41 4.54 12.37
N GLU A 264 13.64 4.02 13.57
CA GLU A 264 14.61 2.93 13.82
C GLU A 264 14.22 1.68 13.03
N PHE A 265 12.97 1.26 13.12
CA PHE A 265 12.45 0.11 12.40
C PHE A 265 12.56 0.27 10.86
N SER A 266 12.21 1.44 10.33
CA SER A 266 12.30 1.73 8.89
C SER A 266 13.74 1.63 8.38
N LYS A 267 14.71 2.18 9.12
CA LYS A 267 16.14 2.06 8.81
C LYS A 267 16.60 0.60 8.83
N ASP A 268 16.15 -0.17 9.81
CA ASP A 268 16.49 -1.60 9.92
C ASP A 268 15.95 -2.38 8.72
N ILE A 269 14.68 -2.18 8.35
CA ILE A 269 14.08 -2.79 7.16
C ILE A 269 14.85 -2.36 5.91
N ARG A 270 15.09 -1.06 5.73
CA ARG A 270 15.80 -0.51 4.57
C ARG A 270 17.20 -1.11 4.40
N SER A 271 17.89 -1.41 5.48
CA SER A 271 19.27 -1.91 5.46
C SER A 271 19.41 -3.31 4.87
N VAL A 272 18.33 -4.04 4.61
CA VAL A 272 18.30 -5.41 4.07
C VAL A 272 17.56 -5.54 2.74
N LEU A 273 17.04 -4.45 2.21
CA LEU A 273 16.34 -4.34 0.93
C LEU A 273 17.20 -3.63 -0.12
#